data_50383eff196e1b019552398a0072cac9
#
_entry.id   50383eff196e1b019552398a0072cac9
#
_cell.length_a   1.000
_cell.length_b   1.000
_cell.length_c   1.000
_cell.angle_alpha   90.00
_cell.angle_beta   90.00
_cell.angle_gamma   90.00
#
_symmetry.space_group_name_H-M   'P 1'
#
loop_
_entity.id
_entity.type
_entity.pdbx_description
1 polymer ?
#
loop_
_entity_poly.entity_id
_entity_poly.type
_entity_poly.pdbx_seq_one_letter_code
_entity_poly.pdbx_strand_id
1 'polypeptide(L)'
;VTGVLKIGETYTLHEVTPPAGYANADDIKFVLTDKGEIVINDKVESAVVMRDAKLQIKVSKKDITDTDELPGAVLQILDKADNSVIAEWKTADKPVIITEKDCKKPLVAGNTYILHEKTAPDGYAYAKDVEFTVHVDSIEGNEQLVTMHDAKNVVVVSKTDLAGTKELPGAKLQILS
;
A
#
# COMPACT_ATOMS: atom_id res chain seq x y z
N VAL A 1 6.01 -24.65 25.17
CA VAL A 1 5.03 -24.54 26.28
C VAL A 1 4.91 -25.90 26.90
N THR A 2 5.42 -26.09 28.10
CA THR A 2 5.38 -27.37 28.80
C THR A 2 4.51 -27.24 30.03
N GLY A 3 3.55 -28.17 30.19
CA GLY A 3 2.92 -28.47 31.49
C GLY A 3 1.69 -27.69 31.90
N VAL A 4 0.99 -26.94 31.03
CA VAL A 4 -0.13 -26.08 31.44
C VAL A 4 -1.44 -26.39 30.70
N LEU A 5 -1.40 -27.10 29.57
CA LEU A 5 -2.60 -27.41 28.80
C LEU A 5 -3.36 -28.63 29.36
N LYS A 6 -4.67 -28.48 29.57
CA LYS A 6 -5.55 -29.52 30.06
C LYS A 6 -6.21 -30.28 28.90
N ILE A 7 -6.40 -31.57 29.12
CA ILE A 7 -7.12 -32.44 28.19
C ILE A 7 -8.58 -32.01 28.09
N GLY A 8 -9.13 -31.99 26.88
CA GLY A 8 -10.54 -31.64 26.61
C GLY A 8 -10.83 -30.13 26.54
N GLU A 9 -9.88 -29.28 26.88
CA GLU A 9 -10.04 -27.82 26.78
C GLU A 9 -9.71 -27.34 25.38
N THR A 10 -10.40 -26.29 24.94
CA THR A 10 -10.09 -25.61 23.67
C THR A 10 -9.11 -24.47 23.90
N TYR A 11 -8.07 -24.45 23.13
CA TYR A 11 -7.04 -23.40 23.15
C TYR A 11 -7.01 -22.65 21.84
N THR A 12 -6.55 -21.39 21.90
CA THR A 12 -6.28 -20.57 20.70
C THR A 12 -4.79 -20.26 20.66
N LEU A 13 -4.13 -20.63 19.56
CA LEU A 13 -2.83 -20.08 19.22
C LEU A 13 -3.09 -18.73 18.56
N HIS A 14 -2.59 -17.66 19.18
CA HIS A 14 -2.74 -16.27 18.75
C HIS A 14 -1.36 -15.64 18.54
N GLU A 15 -1.17 -14.95 17.45
CA GLU A 15 0.03 -14.18 17.19
C GLU A 15 -0.14 -12.76 17.70
N VAL A 16 0.68 -12.35 18.64
CA VAL A 16 0.61 -11.00 19.24
C VAL A 16 1.26 -9.96 18.35
N THR A 17 2.34 -10.35 17.66
CA THR A 17 3.12 -9.45 16.78
C THR A 17 3.79 -10.27 15.70
N PRO A 18 3.51 -10.00 14.43
CA PRO A 18 4.14 -10.70 13.32
C PRO A 18 5.60 -10.25 13.14
N PRO A 19 6.44 -11.04 12.49
CA PRO A 19 7.75 -10.59 12.04
C PRO A 19 7.65 -9.43 11.06
N ALA A 20 8.68 -8.58 10.99
CA ALA A 20 8.75 -7.52 10.00
C ALA A 20 8.66 -8.09 8.57
N GLY A 21 7.84 -7.49 7.72
CA GLY A 21 7.55 -7.98 6.36
C GLY A 21 6.38 -8.97 6.26
N TYR A 22 5.75 -9.32 7.39
CA TYR A 22 4.61 -10.23 7.44
C TYR A 22 3.40 -9.56 8.09
N ALA A 23 2.20 -10.01 7.72
CA ALA A 23 0.94 -9.70 8.39
C ALA A 23 0.69 -10.73 9.51
N ASN A 24 -0.18 -10.39 10.48
CA ASN A 24 -0.60 -11.34 11.51
C ASN A 24 -1.26 -12.57 10.86
N ALA A 25 -0.93 -13.73 11.37
CA ALA A 25 -1.63 -14.95 11.03
C ALA A 25 -3.01 -15.01 11.70
N ASP A 26 -3.93 -15.75 11.10
CA ASP A 26 -5.23 -16.05 11.72
C ASP A 26 -5.07 -16.93 12.96
N ASP A 27 -5.93 -16.70 13.93
CA ASP A 27 -6.02 -17.51 15.14
C ASP A 27 -6.34 -18.97 14.83
N ILE A 28 -5.63 -19.90 15.49
CA ILE A 28 -5.83 -21.33 15.33
C ILE A 28 -6.41 -21.90 16.63
N LYS A 29 -7.64 -22.42 16.56
CA LYS A 29 -8.25 -23.15 17.68
C LYS A 29 -7.91 -24.63 17.61
N PHE A 30 -7.51 -25.21 18.74
CA PHE A 30 -7.19 -26.62 18.84
C PHE A 30 -7.59 -27.20 20.21
N VAL A 31 -7.77 -28.51 20.26
CA VAL A 31 -8.11 -29.27 21.47
C VAL A 31 -7.05 -30.36 21.67
N LEU A 32 -6.71 -30.67 22.93
CA LEU A 32 -5.93 -31.85 23.29
C LEU A 32 -6.87 -32.98 23.68
N THR A 33 -6.71 -34.16 23.04
CA THR A 33 -7.46 -35.38 23.40
C THR A 33 -6.88 -36.03 24.66
N ASP A 34 -7.58 -37.00 25.21
CA ASP A 34 -7.13 -37.86 26.32
C ASP A 34 -5.88 -38.70 25.98
N LYS A 35 -5.64 -38.90 24.69
CA LYS A 35 -4.43 -39.56 24.17
C LYS A 35 -3.26 -38.61 23.92
N GLY A 36 -3.44 -37.32 24.21
CA GLY A 36 -2.43 -36.28 23.94
C GLY A 36 -2.32 -35.87 22.48
N GLU A 37 -3.32 -36.20 21.63
CA GLU A 37 -3.38 -35.82 20.24
C GLU A 37 -3.90 -34.37 20.11
N ILE A 38 -3.43 -33.66 19.11
CA ILE A 38 -3.91 -32.30 18.74
C ILE A 38 -5.04 -32.46 17.73
N VAL A 39 -6.20 -31.84 18.00
CA VAL A 39 -7.34 -31.83 17.06
C VAL A 39 -7.61 -30.41 16.62
N ILE A 40 -7.61 -30.17 15.28
CA ILE A 40 -7.93 -28.91 14.63
C ILE A 40 -9.01 -29.19 13.57
N ASN A 41 -10.17 -28.50 13.65
CA ASN A 41 -11.28 -28.67 12.71
C ASN A 41 -11.65 -30.18 12.55
N ASP A 42 -11.80 -30.88 13.68
CA ASP A 42 -12.16 -32.32 13.75
C ASP A 42 -11.14 -33.29 13.13
N LYS A 43 -9.92 -32.83 12.87
CA LYS A 43 -8.81 -33.68 12.38
C LYS A 43 -7.68 -33.74 13.37
N VAL A 44 -7.10 -34.94 13.49
CA VAL A 44 -5.88 -35.15 14.30
C VAL A 44 -4.68 -34.64 13.51
N GLU A 45 -3.95 -33.73 14.12
CA GLU A 45 -2.76 -33.11 13.55
C GLU A 45 -1.52 -33.40 14.42
N SER A 46 -0.35 -33.43 13.79
CA SER A 46 0.93 -33.67 14.49
C SER A 46 1.47 -32.43 15.21
N ALA A 47 1.02 -31.23 14.81
CA ALA A 47 1.40 -29.95 15.37
C ALA A 47 0.33 -28.87 15.07
N VAL A 48 0.26 -27.82 15.89
CA VAL A 48 -0.42 -26.57 15.54
C VAL A 48 0.58 -25.72 14.73
N VAL A 49 0.30 -25.49 13.44
CA VAL A 49 1.19 -24.76 12.56
C VAL A 49 0.53 -23.46 12.11
N MET A 50 1.11 -22.33 12.55
CA MET A 50 0.73 -20.99 12.14
C MET A 50 1.57 -20.56 10.93
N ARG A 51 0.96 -19.83 10.00
CA ARG A 51 1.63 -19.36 8.76
C ARG A 51 1.26 -17.91 8.51
N ASP A 52 2.27 -17.09 8.31
CA ASP A 52 2.11 -15.68 8.05
C ASP A 52 2.15 -15.39 6.55
N ALA A 53 1.32 -14.48 6.10
CA ALA A 53 1.37 -13.96 4.74
C ALA A 53 2.39 -12.81 4.65
N LYS A 54 3.13 -12.75 3.53
CA LYS A 54 4.02 -11.60 3.26
C LYS A 54 3.19 -10.36 2.97
N LEU A 55 3.62 -9.22 3.51
CA LEU A 55 3.04 -7.92 3.20
C LEU A 55 3.29 -7.54 1.73
N GLN A 56 2.24 -7.06 1.07
CA GLN A 56 2.28 -6.56 -0.31
C GLN A 56 1.41 -5.31 -0.42
N ILE A 57 1.97 -4.25 -0.99
CA ILE A 57 1.26 -3.00 -1.25
C ILE A 57 1.09 -2.85 -2.75
N LYS A 58 -0.15 -2.82 -3.22
CA LYS A 58 -0.48 -2.49 -4.61
C LYS A 58 -0.65 -1.00 -4.74
N VAL A 59 0.21 -0.36 -5.52
CA VAL A 59 0.16 1.08 -5.75
C VAL A 59 -0.38 1.36 -7.13
N SER A 60 -1.44 2.17 -7.20
CA SER A 60 -2.06 2.68 -8.41
C SER A 60 -1.79 4.18 -8.53
N LYS A 61 -1.28 4.64 -9.67
CA LYS A 61 -1.06 6.05 -9.98
C LYS A 61 -1.96 6.45 -11.12
N LYS A 62 -2.91 7.36 -10.90
CA LYS A 62 -3.95 7.73 -11.85
C LYS A 62 -4.07 9.24 -12.02
N ASP A 63 -4.76 9.68 -13.07
CA ASP A 63 -5.25 11.05 -13.15
C ASP A 63 -6.56 11.21 -12.34
N ILE A 64 -7.02 12.42 -12.18
CA ILE A 64 -8.25 12.73 -11.43
C ILE A 64 -9.53 12.13 -12.04
N THR A 65 -9.50 11.59 -13.25
CA THR A 65 -10.64 10.90 -13.88
C THR A 65 -10.75 9.44 -13.44
N ASP A 66 -9.71 8.92 -12.78
CA ASP A 66 -9.62 7.58 -12.21
C ASP A 66 -9.80 6.41 -13.22
N THR A 67 -9.60 6.68 -14.51
CA THR A 67 -9.82 5.67 -15.56
C THR A 67 -8.59 4.82 -15.82
N ASP A 68 -7.46 5.44 -16.14
CA ASP A 68 -6.24 4.74 -16.58
C ASP A 68 -5.08 4.98 -15.62
N GLU A 69 -4.15 4.02 -15.59
CA GLU A 69 -2.89 4.19 -14.88
C GLU A 69 -2.05 5.27 -15.58
N LEU A 70 -1.35 6.06 -14.78
CA LEU A 70 -0.54 7.19 -15.22
C LEU A 70 0.95 6.84 -15.18
N PRO A 71 1.58 6.53 -16.33
CA PRO A 71 3.00 6.22 -16.39
C PRO A 71 3.88 7.46 -16.29
N GLY A 72 5.12 7.28 -15.87
CA GLY A 72 6.16 8.30 -15.92
C GLY A 72 6.45 9.01 -14.61
N ALA A 73 5.59 8.91 -13.59
CA ALA A 73 5.88 9.43 -12.26
C ALA A 73 7.02 8.64 -11.59
N VAL A 74 7.79 9.28 -10.73
CA VAL A 74 8.67 8.60 -9.77
C VAL A 74 8.04 8.70 -8.40
N LEU A 75 7.68 7.55 -7.83
CA LEU A 75 7.04 7.43 -6.52
C LEU A 75 8.01 6.86 -5.48
N GLN A 76 7.79 7.23 -4.23
CA GLN A 76 8.49 6.72 -3.07
C GLN A 76 7.49 6.29 -1.99
N ILE A 77 7.80 5.21 -1.28
CA ILE A 77 7.22 4.94 0.03
C ILE A 77 8.22 5.45 1.08
N LEU A 78 7.77 6.35 1.95
CA LEU A 78 8.55 6.90 3.05
C LEU A 78 8.03 6.36 4.38
N ASP A 79 8.93 6.08 5.31
CA ASP A 79 8.56 5.82 6.70
C ASP A 79 8.08 7.13 7.34
N LYS A 80 6.86 7.16 7.87
CA LYS A 80 6.31 8.39 8.48
C LYS A 80 7.08 8.83 9.74
N ALA A 81 7.77 7.92 10.41
CA ALA A 81 8.48 8.23 11.66
C ALA A 81 9.74 9.08 11.44
N ASP A 82 10.47 8.82 10.33
CA ASP A 82 11.76 9.45 10.08
C ASP A 82 11.96 9.99 8.65
N ASN A 83 10.91 9.86 7.79
CA ASN A 83 10.92 10.19 6.37
C ASN A 83 11.99 9.44 5.55
N SER A 84 12.51 8.32 6.05
CA SER A 84 13.44 7.49 5.30
C SER A 84 12.76 6.81 4.13
N VAL A 85 13.45 6.75 2.98
CA VAL A 85 12.94 6.09 1.77
C VAL A 85 12.96 4.57 1.95
N ILE A 86 11.77 3.96 1.95
CA ILE A 86 11.56 2.50 2.00
C ILE A 86 11.69 1.89 0.62
N ALA A 87 10.98 2.44 -0.37
CA ALA A 87 10.99 1.99 -1.76
C ALA A 87 10.92 3.18 -2.72
N GLU A 88 11.45 3.02 -3.94
CA GLU A 88 11.37 4.02 -5.02
C GLU A 88 11.23 3.30 -6.35
N TRP A 89 10.30 3.74 -7.20
CA TRP A 89 10.08 3.18 -8.54
C TRP A 89 9.48 4.20 -9.50
N LYS A 90 9.52 3.89 -10.80
CA LYS A 90 8.84 4.65 -11.84
C LYS A 90 7.51 3.97 -12.19
N THR A 91 6.43 4.74 -12.31
CA THR A 91 5.09 4.23 -12.66
C THR A 91 5.03 3.80 -14.13
N ALA A 92 4.14 2.84 -14.41
CA ALA A 92 3.88 2.27 -15.72
C ALA A 92 2.37 2.32 -16.02
N ASP A 93 1.95 1.64 -17.09
CA ASP A 93 0.56 1.53 -17.56
C ASP A 93 -0.31 0.56 -16.74
N LYS A 94 0.17 0.13 -15.59
CA LYS A 94 -0.54 -0.75 -14.64
C LYS A 94 -0.04 -0.54 -13.21
N PRO A 95 -0.84 -0.92 -12.19
CA PRO A 95 -0.42 -0.85 -10.80
C PRO A 95 0.86 -1.63 -10.54
N VAL A 96 1.66 -1.16 -9.60
CA VAL A 96 2.89 -1.82 -9.16
C VAL A 96 2.63 -2.49 -7.82
N ILE A 97 3.06 -3.76 -7.67
CA ILE A 97 3.03 -4.47 -6.40
C ILE A 97 4.40 -4.33 -5.75
N ILE A 98 4.43 -3.64 -4.61
CA ILE A 98 5.64 -3.48 -3.79
C ILE A 98 5.70 -4.63 -2.80
N THR A 99 6.79 -5.35 -2.83
CA THR A 99 7.10 -6.49 -1.97
C THR A 99 8.35 -6.22 -1.13
N GLU A 100 8.67 -7.11 -0.21
CA GLU A 100 9.90 -7.04 0.60
C GLU A 100 11.16 -6.83 -0.27
N LYS A 101 11.21 -7.40 -1.48
CA LYS A 101 12.36 -7.29 -2.40
C LYS A 101 12.57 -5.90 -2.97
N ASP A 102 11.52 -5.09 -3.01
CA ASP A 102 11.53 -3.73 -3.53
C ASP A 102 11.88 -2.70 -2.44
N CYS A 103 11.93 -3.16 -1.18
CA CYS A 103 12.10 -2.33 0.00
C CYS A 103 13.54 -2.40 0.53
N LYS A 104 14.08 -1.23 0.92
CA LYS A 104 15.40 -1.13 1.59
C LYS A 104 15.38 -1.67 3.02
N LYS A 105 14.22 -1.60 3.68
CA LYS A 105 13.91 -2.24 4.97
C LYS A 105 12.47 -2.77 4.92
N PRO A 106 12.17 -3.87 5.63
CA PRO A 106 10.82 -4.47 5.60
C PRO A 106 9.74 -3.49 6.05
N LEU A 107 8.56 -3.58 5.41
CA LEU A 107 7.35 -2.95 5.95
C LEU A 107 6.95 -3.64 7.25
N VAL A 108 6.29 -2.91 8.14
CA VAL A 108 5.82 -3.41 9.43
C VAL A 108 4.30 -3.23 9.51
N ALA A 109 3.58 -4.30 9.77
CA ALA A 109 2.14 -4.27 9.97
C ALA A 109 1.77 -3.29 11.10
N GLY A 110 0.72 -2.51 10.89
CA GLY A 110 0.29 -1.46 11.84
C GLY A 110 1.05 -0.14 11.76
N ASN A 111 2.20 -0.08 11.08
CA ASN A 111 2.93 1.16 10.89
C ASN A 111 2.33 2.01 9.76
N THR A 112 2.49 3.33 9.89
CA THR A 112 2.04 4.30 8.89
C THR A 112 3.21 4.74 8.01
N TYR A 113 2.95 4.80 6.72
CA TYR A 113 3.87 5.22 5.66
C TYR A 113 3.25 6.33 4.83
N ILE A 114 4.08 6.98 4.03
CA ILE A 114 3.69 8.05 3.11
C ILE A 114 4.02 7.60 1.69
N LEU A 115 3.02 7.57 0.81
CA LEU A 115 3.25 7.51 -0.62
C LEU A 115 3.51 8.93 -1.11
N HIS A 116 4.72 9.19 -1.57
CA HIS A 116 5.24 10.49 -1.99
C HIS A 116 5.56 10.49 -3.49
N GLU A 117 5.20 11.57 -4.18
CA GLU A 117 5.61 11.77 -5.56
C GLU A 117 6.87 12.61 -5.65
N LYS A 118 7.99 11.95 -5.94
CA LYS A 118 9.29 12.61 -6.14
C LYS A 118 9.35 13.39 -7.45
N THR A 119 8.70 12.87 -8.50
CA THR A 119 8.64 13.50 -9.82
C THR A 119 7.29 13.20 -10.46
N ALA A 120 6.56 14.24 -10.83
CA ALA A 120 5.31 14.11 -11.56
C ALA A 120 5.56 13.74 -13.04
N PRO A 121 4.61 13.09 -13.71
CA PRO A 121 4.67 12.87 -15.16
C PRO A 121 4.56 14.19 -15.93
N ASP A 122 5.08 14.20 -17.15
CA ASP A 122 4.98 15.36 -18.04
C ASP A 122 3.51 15.79 -18.23
N GLY A 123 3.24 17.08 -18.05
CA GLY A 123 1.92 17.66 -18.21
C GLY A 123 1.00 17.56 -16.97
N TYR A 124 1.53 17.05 -15.86
CA TYR A 124 0.77 16.93 -14.59
C TYR A 124 1.41 17.75 -13.47
N ALA A 125 0.59 18.18 -12.54
CA ALA A 125 1.03 18.80 -11.30
C ALA A 125 1.38 17.70 -10.27
N TYR A 126 2.29 18.03 -9.35
CA TYR A 126 2.62 17.11 -8.25
C TYR A 126 1.38 16.76 -7.43
N ALA A 127 1.23 15.47 -7.15
CA ALA A 127 0.22 14.99 -6.21
C ALA A 127 0.54 15.40 -4.77
N LYS A 128 -0.51 15.45 -3.95
CA LYS A 128 -0.33 15.49 -2.49
C LYS A 128 0.07 14.10 -2.00
N ASP A 129 0.89 14.08 -0.97
CA ASP A 129 1.25 12.86 -0.26
C ASP A 129 0.01 12.11 0.24
N VAL A 130 0.05 10.78 0.15
CA VAL A 130 -1.00 9.89 0.64
C VAL A 130 -0.45 9.10 1.82
N GLU A 131 -1.00 9.36 3.01
CA GLU A 131 -0.68 8.55 4.18
C GLU A 131 -1.49 7.25 4.17
N PHE A 132 -0.84 6.12 4.49
CA PHE A 132 -1.50 4.83 4.64
C PHE A 132 -0.87 4.02 5.77
N THR A 133 -1.70 3.25 6.46
CA THR A 133 -1.24 2.31 7.49
C THR A 133 -1.27 0.90 6.90
N VAL A 134 -0.18 0.15 7.06
CA VAL A 134 -0.11 -1.24 6.58
C VAL A 134 -1.05 -2.10 7.41
N HIS A 135 -1.93 -2.87 6.75
CA HIS A 135 -2.88 -3.74 7.42
C HIS A 135 -2.17 -4.76 8.30
N VAL A 136 -2.73 -5.02 9.47
CA VAL A 136 -2.21 -6.04 10.42
C VAL A 136 -2.71 -7.43 10.09
N ASP A 137 -3.90 -7.54 9.49
CA ASP A 137 -4.52 -8.82 9.18
C ASP A 137 -3.99 -9.40 7.88
N SER A 138 -3.71 -10.69 7.90
CA SER A 138 -3.35 -11.46 6.71
C SER A 138 -4.62 -11.68 5.88
N ILE A 139 -4.69 -11.04 4.72
CA ILE A 139 -5.70 -11.34 3.72
C ILE A 139 -5.01 -12.11 2.60
N GLU A 140 -5.12 -13.43 2.64
CA GLU A 140 -4.53 -14.30 1.62
C GLU A 140 -5.05 -13.90 0.22
N GLY A 141 -4.12 -13.48 -0.65
CA GLY A 141 -4.42 -13.08 -2.03
C GLY A 141 -4.86 -11.63 -2.24
N ASN A 142 -4.90 -10.79 -1.20
CA ASN A 142 -5.25 -9.37 -1.32
C ASN A 142 -4.07 -8.47 -0.96
N GLU A 143 -3.50 -7.84 -1.98
CA GLU A 143 -2.59 -6.72 -1.77
C GLU A 143 -3.39 -5.50 -1.26
N GLN A 144 -2.86 -4.80 -0.26
CA GLN A 144 -3.43 -3.52 0.16
C GLN A 144 -3.28 -2.49 -0.96
N LEU A 145 -4.40 -1.96 -1.48
CA LEU A 145 -4.38 -0.94 -2.52
C LEU A 145 -4.17 0.46 -1.93
N VAL A 146 -3.19 1.18 -2.49
CA VAL A 146 -2.98 2.61 -2.24
C VAL A 146 -3.00 3.33 -3.58
N THR A 147 -3.87 4.33 -3.73
CA THR A 147 -4.02 5.08 -4.97
C THR A 147 -3.59 6.53 -4.78
N MET A 148 -2.86 7.08 -5.75
CA MET A 148 -2.48 8.48 -5.82
C MET A 148 -2.96 9.09 -7.15
N HIS A 149 -3.47 10.33 -7.10
CA HIS A 149 -4.06 11.01 -8.25
C HIS A 149 -3.32 12.30 -8.57
N ASP A 150 -3.11 12.56 -9.88
CA ASP A 150 -2.58 13.82 -10.39
C ASP A 150 -3.62 14.60 -11.17
N ALA A 151 -3.55 15.92 -11.05
CA ALA A 151 -4.29 16.83 -11.91
C ALA A 151 -3.42 17.26 -13.11
N LYS A 152 -4.02 17.36 -14.30
CA LYS A 152 -3.34 17.92 -15.46
C LYS A 152 -2.98 19.38 -15.22
N ASN A 153 -1.81 19.80 -15.65
CA ASN A 153 -1.45 21.21 -15.71
C ASN A 153 -2.37 21.91 -16.72
N VAL A 154 -3.04 22.95 -16.29
CA VAL A 154 -3.89 23.77 -17.16
C VAL A 154 -3.38 25.21 -17.13
N VAL A 155 -3.02 25.73 -18.29
CA VAL A 155 -2.68 27.14 -18.47
C VAL A 155 -3.80 27.79 -19.25
N VAL A 156 -4.49 28.74 -18.63
CA VAL A 156 -5.50 29.58 -19.30
C VAL A 156 -4.78 30.82 -19.82
N VAL A 157 -4.86 31.02 -21.14
CA VAL A 157 -4.32 32.22 -21.79
C VAL A 157 -5.48 33.06 -22.29
N SER A 158 -5.54 34.31 -21.82
CA SER A 158 -6.53 35.31 -22.23
C SER A 158 -5.80 36.48 -22.91
N LYS A 159 -6.37 36.98 -24.01
CA LYS A 159 -5.92 38.18 -24.70
C LYS A 159 -7.05 39.18 -24.68
N THR A 160 -6.93 40.24 -23.85
CA THR A 160 -7.97 41.24 -23.64
C THR A 160 -7.54 42.61 -24.17
N ASP A 161 -8.51 43.55 -24.29
CA ASP A 161 -8.24 44.97 -24.45
C ASP A 161 -7.56 45.55 -23.18
N LEU A 162 -7.13 46.81 -23.24
CA LEU A 162 -6.43 47.47 -22.15
C LEU A 162 -7.29 47.57 -20.86
N ALA A 163 -8.62 47.63 -21.02
CA ALA A 163 -9.52 47.68 -19.89
C ALA A 163 -9.76 46.32 -19.22
N GLY A 164 -9.28 45.22 -19.84
CA GLY A 164 -9.45 43.86 -19.33
C GLY A 164 -10.88 43.29 -19.42
N THR A 165 -11.76 43.98 -20.16
CA THR A 165 -13.19 43.70 -20.18
C THR A 165 -13.63 42.89 -21.40
N LYS A 166 -12.84 42.90 -22.46
CA LYS A 166 -13.21 42.26 -23.74
C LYS A 166 -12.08 41.41 -24.27
N GLU A 167 -12.36 40.11 -24.55
CA GLU A 167 -11.48 39.24 -25.27
C GLU A 167 -11.22 39.73 -26.71
N LEU A 168 -9.95 39.68 -27.16
CA LEU A 168 -9.54 40.09 -28.49
C LEU A 168 -9.26 38.86 -29.36
N PRO A 169 -10.21 38.43 -30.19
CA PRO A 169 -10.01 37.31 -31.11
C PRO A 169 -9.04 37.66 -32.23
N GLY A 170 -8.41 36.65 -32.84
CA GLY A 170 -7.55 36.78 -34.00
C GLY A 170 -6.07 37.08 -33.71
N ALA A 171 -5.67 37.26 -32.45
CA ALA A 171 -4.25 37.36 -32.08
C ALA A 171 -3.55 35.99 -32.24
N LYS A 172 -2.35 35.98 -32.83
CA LYS A 172 -1.46 34.80 -32.85
C LYS A 172 -0.52 34.90 -31.66
N LEU A 173 -0.65 33.97 -30.69
CA LEU A 173 0.18 33.93 -29.50
C LEU A 173 1.12 32.73 -29.55
N GLN A 174 2.25 32.83 -28.87
CA GLN A 174 3.22 31.76 -28.67
C GLN A 174 3.63 31.71 -27.21
N ILE A 175 3.80 30.49 -26.69
CA ILE A 175 4.50 30.24 -25.42
C ILE A 175 5.91 29.76 -25.81
N LEU A 176 6.91 30.45 -25.31
CA LEU A 176 8.33 30.17 -25.57
C LEU A 176 8.96 29.66 -24.27
N SER A 177 9.91 28.73 -24.39
CA SER A 177 10.75 28.19 -23.31
C SER A 177 12.08 28.93 -23.27
#